data_19fdccace42c82206bfca05fdac75e33
#
_entry.id   19fdccace42c82206bfca05fdac75e33
#
_cell.length_a   1.000
_cell.length_b   1.000
_cell.length_c   1.000
_cell.angle_alpha   90.00
_cell.angle_beta   90.00
_cell.angle_gamma   90.00
#
_symmetry.space_group_name_H-M   'P 1'
#
loop_
_entity.id
_entity.type
_entity.pdbx_description
1 polymer ?
#
loop_
_entity_poly.entity_id
_entity_poly.type
_entity_poly.pdbx_seq_one_letter_code
_entity_poly.pdbx_strand_id
1 'polypeptide(L)'
;MSLALELTIRIIAAAAMGAAIGYERELRGKGAGLRTHLLVATGAALLMIISQLGFQDASRFDAARIAAAVVGGLGFLGGGIIMKNKHVSGLTTAAGLWVTGALGLGIGSGMYELSILCFIIIMFCMEAMHFYDFHVGEKQVTVVLSGRDRDKLVQAVSQLGNQPTINSIIKTGDTFKVDGSIMVRKKDFPEEVLKRADAISGITLETLE
;
A
#
# COMPACT_ATOMS: atom_id res chain seq x y z
N MET A 1 -20.24 -10.31 -33.17
CA MET A 1 -20.49 -9.32 -32.10
C MET A 1 -20.41 -7.94 -32.74
N SER A 2 -21.31 -7.02 -32.42
CA SER A 2 -21.17 -5.66 -32.96
C SER A 2 -19.96 -4.97 -32.35
N LEU A 3 -19.27 -4.12 -33.10
CA LEU A 3 -18.11 -3.35 -32.59
C LEU A 3 -18.47 -2.57 -31.32
N ALA A 4 -19.64 -1.94 -31.29
CA ALA A 4 -20.10 -1.19 -30.13
C ALA A 4 -20.22 -2.08 -28.87
N LEU A 5 -20.71 -3.29 -28.98
CA LEU A 5 -20.81 -4.23 -27.85
C LEU A 5 -19.41 -4.65 -27.39
N GLU A 6 -18.50 -4.91 -28.31
CA GLU A 6 -17.12 -5.28 -27.96
C GLU A 6 -16.42 -4.14 -27.20
N LEU A 7 -16.51 -2.90 -27.67
CA LEU A 7 -15.90 -1.75 -26.99
C LEU A 7 -16.51 -1.51 -25.60
N THR A 8 -17.82 -1.72 -25.46
CA THR A 8 -18.50 -1.64 -24.17
C THR A 8 -17.95 -2.68 -23.20
N ILE A 9 -17.79 -3.93 -23.65
CA ILE A 9 -17.20 -5.01 -22.84
C ILE A 9 -15.78 -4.67 -22.41
N ARG A 10 -14.95 -4.09 -23.29
CA ARG A 10 -13.59 -3.64 -22.93
C ARG A 10 -13.61 -2.63 -21.79
N ILE A 11 -14.45 -1.63 -21.87
CA ILE A 11 -14.56 -0.60 -20.82
C ILE A 11 -15.03 -1.20 -19.50
N ILE A 12 -16.07 -2.05 -19.53
CA ILE A 12 -16.59 -2.70 -18.31
C ILE A 12 -15.54 -3.64 -17.70
N ALA A 13 -14.84 -4.42 -18.51
CA ALA A 13 -13.79 -5.32 -18.03
C ALA A 13 -12.64 -4.55 -17.38
N ALA A 14 -12.17 -3.47 -17.99
CA ALA A 14 -11.15 -2.61 -17.42
C ALA A 14 -11.61 -1.99 -16.10
N ALA A 15 -12.85 -1.48 -16.03
CA ALA A 15 -13.44 -0.94 -14.82
C ALA A 15 -13.50 -1.99 -13.70
N ALA A 16 -13.93 -3.21 -14.02
CA ALA A 16 -14.02 -4.31 -13.06
C ALA A 16 -12.64 -4.71 -12.50
N MET A 17 -11.61 -4.81 -13.35
CA MET A 17 -10.24 -5.10 -12.91
C MET A 17 -9.69 -3.99 -12.02
N GLY A 18 -9.86 -2.72 -12.42
CA GLY A 18 -9.46 -1.58 -11.62
C GLY A 18 -10.19 -1.54 -10.27
N ALA A 19 -11.49 -1.81 -10.27
CA ALA A 19 -12.30 -1.87 -9.06
C ALA A 19 -11.82 -3.00 -8.12
N ALA A 20 -11.51 -4.18 -8.64
CA ALA A 20 -11.02 -5.30 -7.82
C ALA A 20 -9.68 -4.98 -7.13
N ILE A 21 -8.71 -4.41 -7.87
CA ILE A 21 -7.44 -3.96 -7.29
C ILE A 21 -7.69 -2.88 -6.25
N GLY A 22 -8.50 -1.87 -6.58
CA GLY A 22 -8.78 -0.75 -5.69
C GLY A 22 -9.52 -1.17 -4.43
N TYR A 23 -10.43 -2.13 -4.52
CA TYR A 23 -11.16 -2.70 -3.39
C TYR A 23 -10.22 -3.40 -2.40
N GLU A 24 -9.31 -4.23 -2.91
CA GLU A 24 -8.26 -4.86 -2.09
C GLU A 24 -7.43 -3.81 -1.35
N ARG A 25 -7.04 -2.74 -2.06
CA ARG A 25 -6.27 -1.63 -1.46
C ARG A 25 -7.06 -0.91 -0.36
N GLU A 26 -8.34 -0.66 -0.58
CA GLU A 26 -9.22 0.02 0.36
C GLU A 26 -9.45 -0.82 1.62
N LEU A 27 -9.71 -2.13 1.48
CA LEU A 27 -9.83 -3.07 2.60
C LEU A 27 -8.59 -3.08 3.51
N ARG A 28 -7.40 -2.80 2.96
CA ARG A 28 -6.14 -2.77 3.71
C ARG A 28 -5.74 -1.38 4.18
N GLY A 29 -6.61 -0.38 4.07
CA GLY A 29 -6.31 1.00 4.49
C GLY A 29 -5.13 1.62 3.75
N LYS A 30 -4.85 1.17 2.49
CA LYS A 30 -3.78 1.73 1.67
C LYS A 30 -4.27 2.95 0.90
N GLY A 31 -3.38 3.88 0.58
CA GLY A 31 -3.71 5.02 -0.29
C GLY A 31 -4.16 4.56 -1.69
N ALA A 32 -4.94 5.38 -2.40
CA ALA A 32 -5.59 5.08 -3.67
C ALA A 32 -6.41 3.77 -3.61
N GLY A 33 -7.70 3.91 -3.29
CA GLY A 33 -8.67 2.83 -3.17
C GLY A 33 -9.47 2.57 -4.46
N LEU A 34 -10.68 2.03 -4.27
CA LEU A 34 -11.59 1.57 -5.32
C LEU A 34 -11.84 2.63 -6.41
N ARG A 35 -12.21 3.84 -6.01
CA ARG A 35 -12.54 4.92 -6.97
C ARG A 35 -11.36 5.27 -7.86
N THR A 36 -10.18 5.38 -7.30
CA THR A 36 -8.97 5.79 -8.02
C THR A 36 -8.55 4.76 -9.06
N HIS A 37 -8.48 3.48 -8.68
CA HIS A 37 -8.10 2.40 -9.58
C HIS A 37 -9.14 2.16 -10.68
N LEU A 38 -10.44 2.21 -10.34
CA LEU A 38 -11.53 2.13 -11.32
C LEU A 38 -11.40 3.22 -12.40
N LEU A 39 -11.23 4.47 -11.98
CA LEU A 39 -11.10 5.61 -12.92
C LEU A 39 -9.84 5.50 -13.78
N VAL A 40 -8.71 5.10 -13.21
CA VAL A 40 -7.46 4.93 -13.97
C VAL A 40 -7.58 3.83 -15.00
N ALA A 41 -8.10 2.65 -14.65
CA ALA A 41 -8.27 1.55 -15.60
C ALA A 41 -9.24 1.90 -16.72
N THR A 42 -10.40 2.47 -16.36
CA THR A 42 -11.44 2.86 -17.32
C THR A 42 -10.94 3.94 -18.27
N GLY A 43 -10.27 4.97 -17.75
CA GLY A 43 -9.69 6.05 -18.53
C GLY A 43 -8.61 5.56 -19.49
N ALA A 44 -7.71 4.70 -19.01
CA ALA A 44 -6.67 4.11 -19.84
C ALA A 44 -7.25 3.24 -20.98
N ALA A 45 -8.28 2.42 -20.68
CA ALA A 45 -8.95 1.62 -21.72
C ALA A 45 -9.65 2.48 -22.75
N LEU A 46 -10.37 3.52 -22.33
CA LEU A 46 -11.01 4.47 -23.24
C LEU A 46 -10.00 5.17 -24.16
N LEU A 47 -8.91 5.68 -23.58
CA LEU A 47 -7.85 6.37 -24.33
C LEU A 47 -7.17 5.42 -25.32
N MET A 48 -6.99 4.14 -24.96
CA MET A 48 -6.46 3.14 -25.89
C MET A 48 -7.41 2.84 -27.04
N ILE A 49 -8.71 2.71 -26.79
CA ILE A 49 -9.74 2.54 -27.82
C ILE A 49 -9.74 3.75 -28.78
N ILE A 50 -9.73 4.97 -28.22
CA ILE A 50 -9.65 6.21 -29.02
C ILE A 50 -8.36 6.21 -29.87
N SER A 51 -7.24 5.78 -29.28
CA SER A 51 -5.95 5.71 -29.99
C SER A 51 -6.00 4.77 -31.19
N GLN A 52 -6.68 3.64 -31.07
CA GLN A 52 -6.79 2.63 -32.13
C GLN A 52 -7.82 2.99 -33.22
N LEU A 53 -8.93 3.61 -32.84
CA LEU A 53 -10.10 3.73 -33.71
C LEU A 53 -10.43 5.17 -34.09
N GLY A 54 -10.06 6.14 -33.26
CA GLY A 54 -10.50 7.53 -33.41
C GLY A 54 -9.76 8.32 -34.48
N PHE A 55 -8.58 7.85 -34.93
CA PHE A 55 -7.69 8.61 -35.79
C PHE A 55 -7.20 7.81 -37.03
N GLN A 56 -7.90 6.74 -37.40
CA GLN A 56 -7.47 5.84 -38.48
C GLN A 56 -7.32 6.55 -39.82
N ASP A 57 -8.09 7.62 -40.09
CA ASP A 57 -8.04 8.41 -41.32
C ASP A 57 -6.89 9.43 -41.31
N ALA A 58 -6.12 9.56 -40.25
CA ALA A 58 -5.01 10.50 -40.18
C ALA A 58 -3.82 10.02 -41.02
N SER A 59 -3.21 10.92 -41.80
CA SER A 59 -2.09 10.62 -42.71
C SER A 59 -0.84 10.05 -42.01
N ARG A 60 -0.72 10.21 -40.70
CA ARG A 60 0.36 9.69 -39.86
C ARG A 60 -0.23 9.00 -38.61
N PHE A 61 -1.11 8.02 -38.86
CA PHE A 61 -1.71 7.25 -37.78
C PHE A 61 -0.66 6.45 -37.03
N ASP A 62 -0.68 6.59 -35.69
CA ASP A 62 0.16 5.81 -34.77
C ASP A 62 -0.62 5.58 -33.47
N ALA A 63 -1.15 4.37 -33.29
CA ALA A 63 -1.90 3.97 -32.10
C ALA A 63 -1.04 3.96 -30.81
N ALA A 64 0.27 3.96 -30.91
CA ALA A 64 1.14 3.97 -29.72
C ALA A 64 1.27 5.35 -29.07
N ARG A 65 0.97 6.44 -29.77
CA ARG A 65 1.21 7.81 -29.27
C ARG A 65 0.38 8.15 -28.02
N ILE A 66 -0.91 7.87 -28.05
CA ILE A 66 -1.79 8.13 -26.89
C ILE A 66 -1.44 7.15 -25.76
N ALA A 67 -1.18 5.88 -26.09
CA ALA A 67 -0.75 4.91 -25.08
C ALA A 67 0.54 5.35 -24.37
N ALA A 68 1.55 5.83 -25.11
CA ALA A 68 2.77 6.37 -24.53
C ALA A 68 2.51 7.59 -23.63
N ALA A 69 1.61 8.49 -24.03
CA ALA A 69 1.22 9.64 -23.22
C ALA A 69 0.49 9.23 -21.91
N VAL A 70 -0.36 8.21 -21.98
CA VAL A 70 -1.02 7.63 -20.77
C VAL A 70 0.02 7.09 -19.79
N VAL A 71 1.00 6.32 -20.27
CA VAL A 71 2.08 5.77 -19.44
C VAL A 71 2.89 6.89 -18.76
N GLY A 72 3.21 7.96 -19.50
CA GLY A 72 3.87 9.14 -18.94
C GLY A 72 3.01 9.88 -17.91
N GLY A 73 1.72 10.06 -18.19
CA GLY A 73 0.75 10.68 -17.26
C GLY A 73 0.57 9.88 -15.96
N LEU A 74 0.57 8.55 -16.05
CA LEU A 74 0.55 7.69 -14.86
C LEU A 74 1.81 7.85 -14.00
N GLY A 75 2.97 8.11 -14.62
CA GLY A 75 4.20 8.45 -13.91
C GLY A 75 4.06 9.73 -13.08
N PHE A 76 3.39 10.76 -13.63
CA PHE A 76 3.09 12.00 -12.89
C PHE A 76 2.15 11.75 -11.70
N LEU A 77 1.05 11.01 -11.88
CA LEU A 77 0.14 10.64 -10.81
C LEU A 77 0.84 9.83 -9.72
N GLY A 78 1.65 8.85 -10.12
CA GLY A 78 2.45 8.05 -9.20
C GLY A 78 3.45 8.87 -8.40
N GLY A 79 4.14 9.80 -9.06
CA GLY A 79 5.06 10.74 -8.41
C GLY A 79 4.37 11.63 -7.37
N GLY A 80 3.14 12.06 -7.65
CA GLY A 80 2.34 12.87 -6.73
C GLY A 80 1.89 12.13 -5.45
N ILE A 81 1.92 10.80 -5.46
CA ILE A 81 1.54 9.97 -4.31
C ILE A 81 2.75 9.66 -3.40
N ILE A 82 3.95 9.67 -3.97
CA ILE A 82 5.17 9.36 -3.22
C ILE A 82 5.53 10.55 -2.31
N MET A 83 5.45 10.31 -1.01
CA MET A 83 5.78 11.30 0.01
C MET A 83 7.15 11.00 0.62
N LYS A 84 7.99 12.03 0.72
CA LYS A 84 9.33 11.95 1.30
C LYS A 84 9.38 12.80 2.57
N ASN A 85 9.01 12.20 3.70
CA ASN A 85 9.21 12.77 5.02
C ASN A 85 10.46 12.12 5.66
N LYS A 86 10.37 11.65 6.92
CA LYS A 86 11.43 10.84 7.55
C LYS A 86 11.66 9.52 6.81
N HIS A 87 10.61 8.94 6.22
CA HIS A 87 10.66 7.72 5.39
C HIS A 87 9.92 7.95 4.07
N VAL A 88 10.36 7.26 3.02
CA VAL A 88 9.66 7.28 1.73
C VAL A 88 8.43 6.38 1.81
N SER A 89 7.26 6.92 1.54
CA SER A 89 5.98 6.20 1.53
C SER A 89 5.26 6.36 0.20
N GLY A 90 4.28 5.50 -0.08
CA GLY A 90 3.47 5.58 -1.29
C GLY A 90 4.02 4.85 -2.52
N LEU A 91 5.22 4.26 -2.47
CA LEU A 91 5.84 3.57 -3.61
C LEU A 91 4.97 2.43 -4.15
N THR A 92 4.45 1.56 -3.29
CA THR A 92 3.56 0.46 -3.68
C THR A 92 2.25 0.97 -4.27
N THR A 93 1.72 2.07 -3.73
CA THR A 93 0.49 2.70 -4.24
C THR A 93 0.71 3.27 -5.64
N ALA A 94 1.83 3.95 -5.86
CA ALA A 94 2.21 4.49 -7.17
C ALA A 94 2.40 3.37 -8.22
N ALA A 95 3.09 2.29 -7.86
CA ALA A 95 3.25 1.10 -8.70
C ALA A 95 1.91 0.43 -9.01
N GLY A 96 1.00 0.33 -8.03
CA GLY A 96 -0.33 -0.22 -8.19
C GLY A 96 -1.17 0.57 -9.20
N LEU A 97 -1.15 1.90 -9.15
CA LEU A 97 -1.85 2.74 -10.12
C LEU A 97 -1.25 2.62 -11.53
N TRP A 98 0.07 2.57 -11.63
CA TRP A 98 0.75 2.39 -12.91
C TRP A 98 0.36 1.07 -13.58
N VAL A 99 0.37 -0.02 -12.83
CA VAL A 99 -0.05 -1.35 -13.29
C VAL A 99 -1.53 -1.37 -13.67
N THR A 100 -2.40 -0.72 -12.88
CA THR A 100 -3.83 -0.60 -13.17
C THR A 100 -4.08 0.10 -14.50
N GLY A 101 -3.32 1.16 -14.81
CA GLY A 101 -3.38 1.81 -16.10
C GLY A 101 -2.88 0.93 -17.24
N ALA A 102 -1.81 0.16 -17.03
CA ALA A 102 -1.31 -0.81 -18.01
C ALA A 102 -2.36 -1.90 -18.32
N LEU A 103 -3.08 -2.42 -17.32
CA LEU A 103 -4.20 -3.35 -17.52
C LEU A 103 -5.33 -2.70 -18.33
N GLY A 104 -5.65 -1.42 -18.03
CA GLY A 104 -6.63 -0.67 -18.80
C GLY A 104 -6.23 -0.53 -20.28
N LEU A 105 -4.98 -0.16 -20.57
CA LEU A 105 -4.43 -0.13 -21.93
C LEU A 105 -4.51 -1.49 -22.61
N GLY A 106 -4.15 -2.57 -21.92
CA GLY A 106 -4.17 -3.93 -22.43
C GLY A 106 -5.59 -4.39 -22.81
N ILE A 107 -6.57 -4.20 -21.92
CA ILE A 107 -7.98 -4.52 -22.21
C ILE A 107 -8.53 -3.61 -23.32
N GLY A 108 -8.22 -2.31 -23.28
CA GLY A 108 -8.62 -1.35 -24.30
C GLY A 108 -8.10 -1.71 -25.68
N SER A 109 -6.88 -2.27 -25.77
CA SER A 109 -6.28 -2.73 -27.04
C SER A 109 -6.85 -4.07 -27.54
N GLY A 110 -7.63 -4.79 -26.73
CA GLY A 110 -8.16 -6.12 -27.05
C GLY A 110 -7.24 -7.29 -26.68
N MET A 111 -6.14 -7.04 -25.92
CA MET A 111 -5.21 -8.07 -25.44
C MET A 111 -5.75 -8.73 -24.15
N TYR A 112 -6.92 -9.38 -24.25
CA TYR A 112 -7.66 -9.90 -23.11
C TYR A 112 -6.89 -10.95 -22.33
N GLU A 113 -6.37 -11.97 -23.01
CA GLU A 113 -5.71 -13.11 -22.37
C GLU A 113 -4.51 -12.65 -21.54
N LEU A 114 -3.66 -11.81 -22.12
CA LEU A 114 -2.49 -11.28 -21.44
C LEU A 114 -2.89 -10.39 -20.25
N SER A 115 -3.88 -9.54 -20.43
CA SER A 115 -4.35 -8.63 -19.38
C SER A 115 -4.98 -9.38 -18.22
N ILE A 116 -5.78 -10.43 -18.50
CA ILE A 116 -6.37 -11.29 -17.46
C ILE A 116 -5.28 -12.06 -16.73
N LEU A 117 -4.32 -12.64 -17.44
CA LEU A 117 -3.21 -13.34 -16.82
C LEU A 117 -2.41 -12.41 -15.89
N CYS A 118 -2.04 -11.21 -16.37
CA CYS A 118 -1.34 -10.22 -15.56
C CYS A 118 -2.17 -9.80 -14.34
N PHE A 119 -3.47 -9.58 -14.49
CA PHE A 119 -4.36 -9.24 -13.39
C PHE A 119 -4.36 -10.33 -12.29
N ILE A 120 -4.48 -11.61 -12.69
CA ILE A 120 -4.44 -12.75 -11.76
C ILE A 120 -3.10 -12.79 -11.01
N ILE A 121 -1.98 -12.64 -11.73
CA ILE A 121 -0.64 -12.61 -11.10
C ILE A 121 -0.53 -11.47 -10.10
N ILE A 122 -0.99 -10.27 -10.45
CA ILE A 122 -0.93 -9.09 -9.59
C ILE A 122 -1.76 -9.31 -8.33
N MET A 123 -3.01 -9.77 -8.46
CA MET A 123 -3.89 -10.04 -7.32
C MET A 123 -3.27 -11.11 -6.40
N PHE A 124 -2.74 -12.18 -6.97
CA PHE A 124 -2.04 -13.21 -6.20
C PHE A 124 -0.81 -12.67 -5.48
N CYS A 125 0.03 -11.89 -6.15
CA CYS A 125 1.21 -11.29 -5.52
C CYS A 125 0.84 -10.32 -4.39
N MET A 126 -0.22 -9.51 -4.56
CA MET A 126 -0.69 -8.59 -3.52
C MET A 126 -1.17 -9.36 -2.28
N GLU A 127 -1.90 -10.47 -2.47
CA GLU A 127 -2.36 -11.32 -1.38
C GLU A 127 -1.21 -12.07 -0.70
N ALA A 128 -0.32 -12.68 -1.46
CA ALA A 128 0.85 -13.38 -0.95
C ALA A 128 1.78 -12.47 -0.14
N MET A 129 2.04 -11.26 -0.63
CA MET A 129 2.85 -10.26 0.08
C MET A 129 2.20 -9.80 1.36
N HIS A 130 0.87 -9.68 1.39
CA HIS A 130 0.15 -9.35 2.62
C HIS A 130 0.29 -10.44 3.67
N PHE A 131 0.08 -11.71 3.25
CA PHE A 131 0.25 -12.85 4.14
C PHE A 131 1.67 -12.90 4.74
N TYR A 132 2.67 -12.66 3.91
CA TYR A 132 4.06 -12.59 4.35
C TYR A 132 4.30 -11.43 5.33
N ASP A 133 3.84 -10.22 5.00
CA ASP A 133 4.01 -9.03 5.84
C ASP A 133 3.29 -9.18 7.21
N PHE A 134 2.15 -9.86 7.23
CA PHE A 134 1.43 -10.15 8.48
C PHE A 134 2.17 -11.15 9.36
N HIS A 135 2.76 -12.21 8.78
CA HIS A 135 3.37 -13.30 9.56
C HIS A 135 4.84 -13.06 9.90
N VAL A 136 5.58 -12.36 9.06
CA VAL A 136 7.04 -12.17 9.19
C VAL A 136 7.40 -10.71 9.44
N GLY A 137 6.53 -9.78 9.04
CA GLY A 137 6.77 -8.34 9.16
C GLY A 137 6.89 -7.88 10.61
N GLU A 138 7.84 -6.99 10.86
CA GLU A 138 8.00 -6.29 12.14
C GLU A 138 7.34 -4.91 12.08
N LYS A 139 6.82 -4.46 13.21
CA LYS A 139 6.29 -3.11 13.43
C LYS A 139 7.14 -2.43 14.49
N GLN A 140 7.53 -1.19 14.22
CA GLN A 140 8.09 -0.34 15.27
C GLN A 140 6.94 0.17 16.15
N VAL A 141 7.07 -0.05 17.44
CA VAL A 141 6.07 0.29 18.44
C VAL A 141 6.71 1.23 19.46
N THR A 142 6.05 2.32 19.77
CA THR A 142 6.45 3.22 20.84
C THR A 142 5.82 2.76 22.15
N VAL A 143 6.64 2.62 23.18
CA VAL A 143 6.20 2.22 24.53
C VAL A 143 6.57 3.31 25.53
N VAL A 144 5.62 3.71 26.36
CA VAL A 144 5.86 4.62 27.47
C VAL A 144 5.68 3.84 28.77
N LEU A 145 6.76 3.72 29.52
CA LEU A 145 6.79 3.03 30.80
C LEU A 145 6.99 4.01 31.94
N SER A 146 6.30 3.83 33.05
CA SER A 146 6.48 4.61 34.27
C SER A 146 6.81 3.71 35.48
N GLY A 147 7.62 4.24 36.40
CA GLY A 147 8.03 3.53 37.59
C GLY A 147 9.00 4.36 38.43
N ARG A 148 9.40 3.83 39.60
CA ARG A 148 10.32 4.53 40.54
C ARG A 148 11.80 4.29 40.25
N ASP A 149 12.12 3.21 39.54
CA ASP A 149 13.50 2.80 39.27
C ASP A 149 13.81 3.00 37.77
N ARG A 150 14.67 3.97 37.47
CA ARG A 150 15.08 4.32 36.12
C ARG A 150 15.74 3.15 35.40
N ASP A 151 16.63 2.42 36.06
CA ASP A 151 17.42 1.38 35.40
C ASP A 151 16.57 0.16 35.09
N LYS A 152 15.59 -0.15 35.96
CA LYS A 152 14.58 -1.16 35.68
C LYS A 152 13.69 -0.80 34.48
N LEU A 153 13.30 0.46 34.35
CA LEU A 153 12.50 0.91 33.18
C LEU A 153 13.27 0.77 31.88
N VAL A 154 14.56 1.17 31.88
CA VAL A 154 15.43 1.04 30.70
C VAL A 154 15.61 -0.44 30.33
N GLN A 155 15.82 -1.31 31.32
CA GLN A 155 15.95 -2.74 31.11
C GLN A 155 14.61 -3.36 30.62
N ALA A 156 13.49 -2.89 31.14
CA ALA A 156 12.17 -3.32 30.72
C ALA A 156 11.89 -3.06 29.24
N VAL A 157 12.27 -1.87 28.71
CA VAL A 157 12.15 -1.59 27.26
C VAL A 157 12.88 -2.65 26.45
N SER A 158 14.07 -3.07 26.90
CA SER A 158 14.87 -4.10 26.20
C SER A 158 14.25 -5.50 26.25
N GLN A 159 13.38 -5.78 27.23
CA GLN A 159 12.69 -7.06 27.36
C GLN A 159 11.37 -7.13 26.59
N LEU A 160 10.79 -5.98 26.24
CA LEU A 160 9.50 -5.92 25.57
C LEU A 160 9.58 -6.26 24.06
N GLY A 161 10.72 -6.02 23.41
CA GLY A 161 10.88 -6.32 21.98
C GLY A 161 12.32 -6.27 21.49
N ASN A 162 12.47 -6.43 20.19
CA ASN A 162 13.78 -6.37 19.52
C ASN A 162 14.21 -4.93 19.24
N GLN A 163 15.53 -4.71 19.07
CA GLN A 163 16.12 -3.41 18.71
C GLN A 163 15.60 -2.24 19.59
N PRO A 164 15.70 -2.33 20.90
CA PRO A 164 15.20 -1.31 21.80
C PRO A 164 15.96 0.01 21.59
N THR A 165 15.21 1.11 21.47
CA THR A 165 15.77 2.47 21.40
C THR A 165 15.08 3.32 22.45
N ILE A 166 15.84 4.08 23.23
CA ILE A 166 15.30 5.00 24.21
C ILE A 166 15.24 6.38 23.56
N ASN A 167 14.04 6.94 23.47
CA ASN A 167 13.79 8.24 22.89
C ASN A 167 13.93 9.37 23.91
N SER A 168 13.36 9.19 25.11
CA SER A 168 13.44 10.17 26.18
C SER A 168 13.26 9.54 27.56
N ILE A 169 13.83 10.19 28.58
CA ILE A 169 13.64 9.85 30.00
C ILE A 169 13.27 11.14 30.75
N ILE A 170 12.10 11.16 31.37
CA ILE A 170 11.57 12.31 32.11
C ILE A 170 11.38 11.90 33.56
N LYS A 171 11.90 12.72 34.49
CA LYS A 171 11.65 12.57 35.92
C LYS A 171 10.47 13.46 36.34
N THR A 172 9.46 12.90 36.96
CA THR A 172 8.29 13.62 37.48
C THR A 172 8.10 13.26 38.95
N GLY A 173 8.54 14.12 39.84
CA GLY A 173 8.53 13.83 41.27
C GLY A 173 9.40 12.63 41.63
N ASP A 174 8.76 11.58 42.19
CA ASP A 174 9.40 10.33 42.63
C ASP A 174 9.36 9.23 41.57
N THR A 175 8.81 9.51 40.40
CA THR A 175 8.67 8.55 39.30
C THR A 175 9.44 8.99 38.06
N PHE A 176 9.91 8.01 37.29
CA PHE A 176 10.52 8.21 35.98
C PHE A 176 9.54 7.72 34.92
N LYS A 177 9.49 8.44 33.79
CA LYS A 177 8.84 8.00 32.55
C LYS A 177 9.91 7.79 31.50
N VAL A 178 9.91 6.61 30.90
CA VAL A 178 10.81 6.22 29.80
C VAL A 178 9.98 6.03 28.55
N ASP A 179 10.25 6.84 27.54
CA ASP A 179 9.73 6.68 26.20
C ASP A 179 10.77 5.92 25.37
N GLY A 180 10.39 4.78 24.84
CA GLY A 180 11.24 3.94 24.03
C GLY A 180 10.51 3.39 22.82
N SER A 181 11.26 2.95 21.83
CA SER A 181 10.76 2.26 20.65
C SER A 181 11.34 0.85 20.59
N ILE A 182 10.51 -0.10 20.24
CA ILE A 182 10.87 -1.51 20.09
C ILE A 182 10.36 -2.03 18.75
N MET A 183 11.02 -3.06 18.21
CA MET A 183 10.50 -3.81 17.07
C MET A 183 9.78 -5.06 17.54
N VAL A 184 8.53 -5.24 17.11
CA VAL A 184 7.69 -6.39 17.45
C VAL A 184 7.10 -6.98 16.18
N ARG A 185 6.96 -8.30 16.10
CA ARG A 185 6.29 -8.95 14.98
C ARG A 185 4.82 -8.52 14.94
N LYS A 186 4.33 -8.16 13.77
CA LYS A 186 2.94 -7.70 13.57
C LYS A 186 1.90 -8.70 14.09
N LYS A 187 2.19 -10.00 13.94
CA LYS A 187 1.32 -11.08 14.39
C LYS A 187 1.15 -11.12 15.91
N ASP A 188 2.20 -10.77 16.64
CA ASP A 188 2.27 -10.92 18.09
C ASP A 188 1.86 -9.64 18.84
N PHE A 189 1.62 -8.55 18.09
CA PHE A 189 1.18 -7.27 18.62
C PHE A 189 -0.37 -7.19 18.70
N PRO A 190 -0.99 -6.65 19.76
CA PRO A 190 -0.36 -6.10 20.99
C PRO A 190 -0.17 -7.14 22.11
N GLU A 191 -0.72 -8.35 21.96
CA GLU A 191 -0.89 -9.32 23.06
C GLU A 191 0.44 -9.71 23.73
N GLU A 192 1.48 -10.00 22.95
CA GLU A 192 2.76 -10.42 23.48
C GLU A 192 3.47 -9.30 24.25
N VAL A 193 3.36 -8.06 23.77
CA VAL A 193 3.95 -6.90 24.46
C VAL A 193 3.27 -6.65 25.78
N LEU A 194 1.94 -6.72 25.83
CA LEU A 194 1.16 -6.57 27.06
C LEU A 194 1.51 -7.66 28.06
N LYS A 195 1.57 -8.93 27.62
CA LYS A 195 1.93 -10.06 28.48
C LYS A 195 3.34 -9.94 29.06
N ARG A 196 4.30 -9.45 28.27
CA ARG A 196 5.67 -9.20 28.73
C ARG A 196 5.72 -8.03 29.72
N ALA A 197 4.96 -6.96 29.46
CA ALA A 197 4.88 -5.81 30.35
C ALA A 197 4.30 -6.18 31.72
N ASP A 198 3.23 -6.97 31.75
CA ASP A 198 2.58 -7.45 32.99
C ASP A 198 3.48 -8.39 33.81
N ALA A 199 4.41 -9.08 33.16
CA ALA A 199 5.36 -9.95 33.83
C ALA A 199 6.47 -9.19 34.60
N ILE A 200 6.65 -7.90 34.33
CA ILE A 200 7.71 -7.09 34.97
C ILE A 200 7.13 -6.30 36.14
N SER A 201 7.48 -6.72 37.37
CA SER A 201 6.98 -6.08 38.58
C SER A 201 7.55 -4.67 38.80
N GLY A 202 6.68 -3.71 39.15
CA GLY A 202 7.08 -2.35 39.54
C GLY A 202 7.19 -1.37 38.40
N ILE A 203 6.67 -1.71 37.21
CA ILE A 203 6.50 -0.82 36.09
C ILE A 203 5.01 -0.74 35.67
N THR A 204 4.64 0.37 35.08
CA THR A 204 3.31 0.57 34.51
C THR A 204 3.48 0.96 33.03
N LEU A 205 2.81 0.25 32.13
CA LEU A 205 2.72 0.60 30.73
C LEU A 205 1.64 1.67 30.58
N GLU A 206 2.03 2.88 30.16
CA GLU A 206 1.08 4.00 30.00
C GLU A 206 0.56 4.10 28.56
N THR A 207 1.43 3.87 27.57
CA THR A 207 1.07 3.99 26.15
C THR A 207 1.75 2.89 25.34
N LEU A 208 1.03 2.38 24.34
CA LEU A 208 1.48 1.40 23.38
C LEU A 208 0.93 1.79 22.00
N GLU A 209 1.80 2.34 21.11
CA GLU A 209 1.44 2.83 19.77
C GLU A 209 2.34 2.30 18.65
#